data_1082d8663f0786e7548696b6050f027d
#
_entry.id   1082d8663f0786e7548696b6050f027d
#
_cell.length_a   1.000
_cell.length_b   1.000
_cell.length_c   1.000
_cell.angle_alpha   90.00
_cell.angle_beta   90.00
_cell.angle_gamma   90.00
#
_symmetry.space_group_name_H-M   'P 1'
#
loop_
_entity.id
_entity.type
_entity.pdbx_description
1 polymer ?
#
loop_
_entity_poly.entity_id
_entity_poly.type
_entity_poly.pdbx_seq_one_letter_code
_entity_poly.pdbx_strand_id
1 'polypeptide(L)'
;RIAEGYSVFANGGYKVSAHVIDKIYDSQGRLRAQMQPLVAGENAPQAIDPRNAYIMYKIMQDVVRVGTARGAAALGRSDIAGKTGTTNDNKDAWFVGFNPSVVTAVYIGFDKPRSMGRAGYGGTIAVPVWVEYMRFALKGTSVKPMKAPEGVVSNGGEVYMRERMTTSSDLALDNSGVAPRPAQPARRAVPNENRRRTESGNAPAREELDETPVLPSNTGNNNKQQLDSLF
;
A
#
# COMPACT_ATOMS: atom_id res chain seq x y z
N ARG A 1 -3.87 -9.59 15.33
CA ARG A 1 -4.14 -10.57 14.22
C ARG A 1 -3.75 -10.03 12.84
N ILE A 2 -4.07 -8.77 12.48
CA ILE A 2 -3.71 -8.23 11.16
C ILE A 2 -2.18 -8.18 10.98
N ALA A 3 -1.45 -7.62 11.94
CA ALA A 3 0.01 -7.60 11.90
C ALA A 3 0.62 -9.02 11.83
N GLU A 4 0.02 -9.98 12.53
CA GLU A 4 0.37 -11.39 12.50
C GLU A 4 0.18 -12.01 11.10
N GLY A 5 -0.94 -11.70 10.43
CA GLY A 5 -1.15 -12.12 9.04
C GLY A 5 -0.13 -11.51 8.06
N TYR A 6 0.23 -10.23 8.24
CA TYR A 6 1.24 -9.59 7.38
C TYR A 6 2.67 -10.04 7.69
N SER A 7 2.93 -10.55 8.90
CA SER A 7 4.26 -11.10 9.22
C SER A 7 4.64 -12.28 8.33
N VAL A 8 3.66 -13.01 7.81
CA VAL A 8 3.89 -14.11 6.85
C VAL A 8 4.60 -13.61 5.59
N PHE A 9 4.25 -12.41 5.09
CA PHE A 9 4.92 -11.81 3.94
C PHE A 9 6.28 -11.19 4.31
N ALA A 10 6.42 -10.72 5.54
CA ALA A 10 7.66 -10.09 6.01
C ALA A 10 8.78 -11.08 6.30
N ASN A 11 8.45 -12.35 6.64
CA ASN A 11 9.39 -13.33 7.15
C ASN A 11 9.64 -14.52 6.21
N GLY A 12 9.20 -14.44 4.96
CA GLY A 12 9.43 -15.51 3.98
C GLY A 12 8.39 -16.63 3.98
N GLY A 13 7.19 -16.36 4.51
CA GLY A 13 6.04 -17.28 4.40
C GLY A 13 5.75 -18.09 5.67
N TYR A 14 6.38 -17.80 6.79
CA TYR A 14 6.19 -18.52 8.05
C TYR A 14 5.09 -17.91 8.91
N LYS A 15 4.29 -18.78 9.54
CA LYS A 15 3.27 -18.36 10.50
C LYS A 15 3.88 -18.19 11.89
N VAL A 16 3.86 -16.98 12.40
CA VAL A 16 4.21 -16.66 13.78
C VAL A 16 2.97 -16.24 14.54
N SER A 17 3.00 -16.36 15.88
CA SER A 17 1.88 -16.00 16.74
C SER A 17 2.26 -14.81 17.62
N ALA A 18 1.41 -13.78 17.62
CA ALA A 18 1.56 -12.67 18.53
C ALA A 18 1.23 -13.08 19.97
N HIS A 19 2.01 -12.58 20.90
CA HIS A 19 1.78 -12.74 22.34
C HIS A 19 2.04 -11.40 23.04
N VAL A 20 1.41 -11.23 24.19
CA VAL A 20 1.53 -10.01 25.00
C VAL A 20 2.39 -10.28 26.24
N ILE A 21 2.29 -11.50 26.78
CA ILE A 21 3.05 -11.90 27.97
C ILE A 21 4.25 -12.74 27.52
N ASP A 22 5.45 -12.26 27.75
CA ASP A 22 6.70 -13.01 27.47
C ASP A 22 7.11 -13.87 28.67
N LYS A 23 7.13 -13.28 29.89
CA LYS A 23 7.56 -13.96 31.10
C LYS A 23 6.65 -13.65 32.28
N ILE A 24 6.50 -14.62 33.15
CA ILE A 24 5.79 -14.50 34.43
C ILE A 24 6.75 -14.83 35.57
N TYR A 25 6.86 -13.91 36.51
CA TYR A 25 7.68 -14.08 37.72
C TYR A 25 6.77 -14.10 38.95
N ASP A 26 7.18 -14.83 39.99
CA ASP A 26 6.52 -14.78 41.31
C ASP A 26 6.98 -13.57 42.14
N SER A 27 6.39 -13.42 43.31
CA SER A 27 6.73 -12.35 44.26
C SER A 27 8.17 -12.40 44.77
N GLN A 28 8.87 -13.51 44.55
CA GLN A 28 10.27 -13.72 44.93
C GLN A 28 11.24 -13.55 43.73
N GLY A 29 10.72 -13.08 42.55
CA GLY A 29 11.50 -12.88 41.32
C GLY A 29 11.87 -14.17 40.60
N ARG A 30 11.30 -15.31 40.95
CA ARG A 30 11.58 -16.57 40.27
C ARG A 30 10.71 -16.69 39.02
N LEU A 31 11.34 -17.08 37.89
CA LEU A 31 10.64 -17.32 36.62
C LEU A 31 9.65 -18.50 36.79
N ARG A 32 8.38 -18.28 36.54
CA ARG A 32 7.29 -19.25 36.61
C ARG A 32 6.85 -19.78 35.28
N ALA A 33 6.82 -18.92 34.28
CA ALA A 33 6.51 -19.28 32.91
C ALA A 33 7.22 -18.36 31.92
N GLN A 34 7.57 -18.88 30.78
CA GLN A 34 8.11 -18.14 29.66
C GLN A 34 7.47 -18.59 28.36
N MET A 35 7.05 -17.63 27.54
CA MET A 35 6.56 -17.92 26.20
C MET A 35 7.71 -18.44 25.33
N GLN A 36 7.45 -19.48 24.56
CA GLN A 36 8.35 -19.97 23.53
C GLN A 36 7.87 -19.41 22.17
N PRO A 37 8.49 -18.34 21.66
CA PRO A 37 8.04 -17.73 20.41
C PRO A 37 8.26 -18.67 19.22
N LEU A 38 7.37 -18.60 18.25
CA LEU A 38 7.60 -19.22 16.95
C LEU A 38 8.56 -18.34 16.14
N VAL A 39 9.65 -18.93 15.68
CA VAL A 39 10.74 -18.26 14.95
C VAL A 39 10.74 -18.77 13.50
N ALA A 40 10.64 -17.85 12.54
CA ALA A 40 10.67 -18.15 11.12
C ALA A 40 12.00 -18.83 10.74
N GLY A 41 11.92 -19.95 10.01
CA GLY A 41 13.09 -20.74 9.62
C GLY A 41 13.63 -21.69 10.70
N GLU A 42 13.03 -21.71 11.91
CA GLU A 42 13.40 -22.63 13.00
C GLU A 42 12.24 -23.55 13.36
N ASN A 43 11.26 -23.02 14.11
CA ASN A 43 10.15 -23.80 14.65
C ASN A 43 8.76 -23.31 14.18
N ALA A 44 8.70 -22.19 13.45
CA ALA A 44 7.44 -21.71 12.88
C ALA A 44 7.05 -22.54 11.66
N PRO A 45 5.77 -22.96 11.53
CA PRO A 45 5.33 -23.69 10.35
C PRO A 45 5.30 -22.77 9.12
N GLN A 46 5.68 -23.33 7.96
CA GLN A 46 5.54 -22.67 6.67
C GLN A 46 4.04 -22.56 6.32
N ALA A 47 3.53 -21.34 6.14
CA ALA A 47 2.13 -21.06 5.83
C ALA A 47 1.88 -20.88 4.33
N ILE A 48 2.84 -20.27 3.61
CA ILE A 48 2.80 -20.08 2.16
C ILE A 48 4.19 -20.33 1.56
N ASP A 49 4.23 -20.66 0.27
CA ASP A 49 5.49 -20.80 -0.47
C ASP A 49 6.33 -19.51 -0.35
N PRO A 50 7.63 -19.60 -0.04
CA PRO A 50 8.52 -18.44 0.07
C PRO A 50 8.52 -17.54 -1.16
N ARG A 51 8.33 -18.11 -2.35
CA ARG A 51 8.24 -17.38 -3.62
C ARG A 51 6.98 -16.52 -3.68
N ASN A 52 5.84 -17.03 -3.18
CA ASN A 52 4.60 -16.25 -3.05
C ASN A 52 4.78 -15.10 -2.05
N ALA A 53 5.41 -15.37 -0.90
CA ALA A 53 5.70 -14.34 0.08
C ALA A 53 6.57 -13.22 -0.52
N TYR A 54 7.61 -13.57 -1.27
CA TYR A 54 8.49 -12.62 -1.93
C TYR A 54 7.78 -11.82 -3.03
N ILE A 55 6.98 -12.45 -3.88
CA ILE A 55 6.20 -11.76 -4.93
C ILE A 55 5.23 -10.77 -4.29
N MET A 56 4.52 -11.18 -3.24
CA MET A 56 3.62 -10.28 -2.50
C MET A 56 4.38 -9.12 -1.83
N TYR A 57 5.57 -9.37 -1.27
CA TYR A 57 6.43 -8.32 -0.76
C TYR A 57 6.78 -7.31 -1.85
N LYS A 58 7.15 -7.76 -3.05
CA LYS A 58 7.48 -6.88 -4.19
C LYS A 58 6.27 -6.05 -4.64
N ILE A 59 5.10 -6.66 -4.76
CA ILE A 59 3.84 -5.95 -5.09
C ILE A 59 3.54 -4.88 -4.02
N MET A 60 3.72 -5.21 -2.73
CA MET A 60 3.49 -4.26 -1.65
C MET A 60 4.59 -3.18 -1.53
N GLN A 61 5.80 -3.42 -2.05
CA GLN A 61 6.80 -2.37 -2.23
C GLN A 61 6.34 -1.33 -3.26
N ASP A 62 5.68 -1.75 -4.33
CA ASP A 62 5.17 -0.82 -5.35
C ASP A 62 4.03 0.05 -4.82
N VAL A 63 3.23 -0.44 -3.88
CA VAL A 63 2.23 0.38 -3.16
C VAL A 63 2.90 1.55 -2.42
N VAL A 64 4.09 1.33 -1.86
CA VAL A 64 4.90 2.37 -1.20
C VAL A 64 5.64 3.24 -2.21
N ARG A 65 6.18 2.65 -3.29
CA ARG A 65 7.00 3.37 -4.26
C ARG A 65 6.18 4.29 -5.15
N VAL A 66 5.07 3.81 -5.69
CA VAL A 66 4.26 4.52 -6.70
C VAL A 66 2.75 4.53 -6.38
N GLY A 67 2.29 3.81 -5.37
CA GLY A 67 0.89 3.60 -5.06
C GLY A 67 0.34 4.49 -3.95
N THR A 68 -0.73 4.00 -3.32
CA THR A 68 -1.51 4.73 -2.31
C THR A 68 -0.76 5.00 -1.00
N ALA A 69 0.36 4.31 -0.75
CA ALA A 69 1.19 4.48 0.45
C ALA A 69 2.52 5.19 0.16
N ARG A 70 2.65 5.93 -0.94
CA ARG A 70 3.92 6.60 -1.31
C ARG A 70 4.44 7.56 -0.23
N GLY A 71 3.58 8.05 0.68
CA GLY A 71 3.99 8.81 1.85
C GLY A 71 4.97 8.06 2.77
N ALA A 72 4.95 6.72 2.77
CA ALA A 72 5.88 5.90 3.54
C ALA A 72 7.33 5.95 3.01
N ALA A 73 7.54 6.39 1.77
CA ALA A 73 8.87 6.64 1.20
C ALA A 73 9.65 7.73 1.96
N ALA A 74 8.96 8.58 2.78
CA ALA A 74 9.59 9.55 3.67
C ALA A 74 10.53 8.93 4.72
N LEU A 75 10.50 7.61 4.92
CA LEU A 75 11.49 6.89 5.72
C LEU A 75 12.87 6.78 5.03
N GLY A 76 12.96 7.01 3.71
CA GLY A 76 14.21 6.89 2.95
C GLY A 76 14.75 5.46 2.88
N ARG A 77 13.89 4.43 2.97
CA ARG A 77 14.26 3.02 3.02
C ARG A 77 13.65 2.25 1.84
N SER A 78 14.47 1.41 1.21
CA SER A 78 14.04 0.56 0.09
C SER A 78 13.49 -0.81 0.51
N ASP A 79 13.54 -1.15 1.79
CA ASP A 79 13.07 -2.42 2.34
C ASP A 79 11.63 -2.36 2.89
N ILE A 80 10.92 -1.25 2.67
CA ILE A 80 9.55 -1.06 3.14
C ILE A 80 8.54 -1.58 2.12
N ALA A 81 7.55 -2.30 2.62
CA ALA A 81 6.37 -2.74 1.88
C ALA A 81 5.10 -2.50 2.71
N GLY A 82 3.94 -2.46 2.09
CA GLY A 82 2.70 -2.28 2.84
C GLY A 82 1.48 -2.09 1.96
N LYS A 83 0.31 -2.02 2.61
CA LYS A 83 -0.98 -1.85 1.96
C LYS A 83 -1.89 -0.93 2.77
N THR A 84 -2.50 0.03 2.10
CA THR A 84 -3.55 0.87 2.65
C THR A 84 -4.90 0.16 2.59
N GLY A 85 -5.77 0.48 3.53
CA GLY A 85 -7.18 0.10 3.52
C GLY A 85 -8.04 1.32 3.85
N THR A 86 -9.21 1.38 3.26
CA THR A 86 -10.22 2.39 3.55
C THR A 86 -11.59 1.75 3.39
N THR A 87 -12.46 1.90 4.37
CA THR A 87 -13.84 1.43 4.26
C THR A 87 -14.68 2.42 3.45
N ASN A 88 -15.87 1.95 3.01
CA ASN A 88 -16.83 2.81 2.34
C ASN A 88 -17.15 4.03 3.20
N ASP A 89 -17.38 5.18 2.55
CA ASP A 89 -17.66 6.47 3.18
C ASP A 89 -16.49 6.99 4.06
N ASN A 90 -15.27 6.44 3.92
CA ASN A 90 -14.09 6.83 4.72
C ASN A 90 -14.36 6.75 6.24
N LYS A 91 -14.99 5.68 6.71
CA LYS A 91 -15.27 5.48 8.14
C LYS A 91 -14.07 4.95 8.91
N ASP A 92 -13.25 4.12 8.23
CA ASP A 92 -12.03 3.54 8.78
C ASP A 92 -10.90 3.68 7.79
N ALA A 93 -9.74 4.04 8.29
CA ALA A 93 -8.52 4.14 7.54
C ALA A 93 -7.46 3.22 8.13
N TRP A 94 -6.83 2.43 7.29
CA TRP A 94 -5.83 1.45 7.65
C TRP A 94 -4.55 1.64 6.87
N PHE A 95 -3.45 1.37 7.51
CA PHE A 95 -2.20 1.05 6.84
C PHE A 95 -1.48 -0.07 7.59
N VAL A 96 -1.13 -1.12 6.87
CA VAL A 96 -0.25 -2.16 7.39
C VAL A 96 1.01 -2.12 6.57
N GLY A 97 2.09 -1.74 7.21
CA GLY A 97 3.40 -1.64 6.58
C GLY A 97 4.45 -2.41 7.36
N PHE A 98 5.48 -2.83 6.68
CA PHE A 98 6.52 -3.68 7.25
C PHE A 98 7.85 -3.56 6.50
N ASN A 99 8.90 -3.99 7.19
CA ASN A 99 10.13 -4.49 6.60
C ASN A 99 10.38 -5.92 7.11
N PRO A 100 11.42 -6.62 6.70
CA PRO A 100 11.68 -7.99 7.18
C PRO A 100 11.83 -8.16 8.70
N SER A 101 12.01 -7.07 9.45
CA SER A 101 12.22 -7.12 10.91
C SER A 101 11.04 -6.64 11.74
N VAL A 102 10.19 -5.74 11.19
CA VAL A 102 9.10 -5.09 11.94
C VAL A 102 7.85 -5.01 11.08
N VAL A 103 6.72 -5.44 11.63
CA VAL A 103 5.39 -5.30 11.03
C VAL A 103 4.54 -4.42 11.94
N THR A 104 3.93 -3.39 11.38
CA THR A 104 3.08 -2.47 12.15
C THR A 104 1.78 -2.20 11.40
N ALA A 105 0.66 -2.32 12.12
CA ALA A 105 -0.66 -1.97 11.62
C ALA A 105 -1.15 -0.71 12.34
N VAL A 106 -1.60 0.27 11.55
CA VAL A 106 -2.26 1.49 12.05
C VAL A 106 -3.72 1.47 11.62
N TYR A 107 -4.58 1.73 12.57
CA TYR A 107 -6.02 1.91 12.38
C TYR A 107 -6.43 3.28 12.90
N ILE A 108 -7.25 3.99 12.15
CA ILE A 108 -7.85 5.25 12.53
C ILE A 108 -9.33 5.18 12.18
N GLY A 109 -10.18 5.46 13.15
CA GLY A 109 -11.63 5.45 13.03
C GLY A 109 -12.29 5.99 14.29
N PHE A 110 -13.60 6.11 14.25
CA PHE A 110 -14.39 6.52 15.42
C PHE A 110 -15.06 5.31 16.06
N ASP A 111 -15.22 5.28 17.39
CA ASP A 111 -15.93 4.23 18.12
C ASP A 111 -17.36 4.03 17.59
N LYS A 112 -18.05 5.12 17.28
CA LYS A 112 -19.30 5.10 16.51
C LYS A 112 -18.96 5.42 15.06
N PRO A 113 -19.08 4.44 14.13
CA PRO A 113 -18.65 4.62 12.75
C PRO A 113 -19.32 5.82 12.08
N ARG A 114 -18.51 6.78 11.66
CA ARG A 114 -18.91 7.97 10.90
C ARG A 114 -17.80 8.38 9.95
N SER A 115 -18.15 9.09 8.90
CA SER A 115 -17.15 9.54 7.92
C SER A 115 -16.11 10.47 8.53
N MET A 116 -14.85 10.25 8.18
CA MET A 116 -13.71 11.13 8.48
C MET A 116 -13.52 12.20 7.39
N GLY A 117 -14.48 12.35 6.49
CA GLY A 117 -14.42 13.32 5.38
C GLY A 117 -13.59 12.84 4.19
N ARG A 118 -13.47 13.72 3.17
CA ARG A 118 -12.84 13.38 1.89
C ARG A 118 -11.36 12.97 2.01
N ALA A 119 -10.65 13.50 2.99
CA ALA A 119 -9.24 13.19 3.22
C ALA A 119 -9.02 11.99 4.17
N GLY A 120 -10.10 11.37 4.69
CA GLY A 120 -10.07 10.31 5.69
C GLY A 120 -9.75 8.93 5.12
N TYR A 121 -8.65 8.77 4.36
CA TYR A 121 -8.25 7.47 3.83
C TYR A 121 -6.84 7.08 4.27
N GLY A 122 -6.54 5.78 4.18
CA GLY A 122 -5.32 5.19 4.74
C GLY A 122 -4.03 5.89 4.33
N GLY A 123 -3.93 6.32 3.06
CA GLY A 123 -2.73 7.00 2.55
C GLY A 123 -2.49 8.39 3.16
N THR A 124 -3.55 9.11 3.55
CA THR A 124 -3.46 10.47 4.10
C THR A 124 -3.36 10.52 5.61
N ILE A 125 -4.06 9.62 6.33
CA ILE A 125 -4.11 9.72 7.80
C ILE A 125 -3.41 8.57 8.51
N ALA A 126 -3.45 7.34 7.99
CA ALA A 126 -2.79 6.20 8.65
C ALA A 126 -1.30 6.09 8.30
N VAL A 127 -0.90 6.38 7.05
CA VAL A 127 0.50 6.32 6.62
C VAL A 127 1.39 7.28 7.40
N PRO A 128 1.05 8.57 7.65
CA PRO A 128 1.91 9.47 8.43
C PRO A 128 2.16 8.96 9.85
N VAL A 129 1.14 8.48 10.54
CA VAL A 129 1.27 7.89 11.89
C VAL A 129 2.20 6.69 11.87
N TRP A 130 2.04 5.81 10.86
CA TRP A 130 2.91 4.66 10.68
C TRP A 130 4.36 5.08 10.42
N VAL A 131 4.59 6.13 9.63
CA VAL A 131 5.95 6.64 9.33
C VAL A 131 6.64 7.14 10.59
N GLU A 132 5.93 7.88 11.45
CA GLU A 132 6.49 8.36 12.73
C GLU A 132 6.88 7.20 13.64
N TYR A 133 6.00 6.21 13.79
CA TYR A 133 6.31 5.02 14.58
C TYR A 133 7.53 4.27 14.02
N MET A 134 7.55 4.00 12.71
CA MET A 134 8.62 3.23 12.08
C MET A 134 9.96 3.98 12.04
N ARG A 135 9.94 5.31 11.99
CA ARG A 135 11.15 6.12 12.14
C ARG A 135 11.85 5.85 13.48
N PHE A 136 11.06 5.70 14.53
CA PHE A 136 11.57 5.31 15.84
C PHE A 136 11.98 3.83 15.89
N ALA A 137 11.09 2.93 15.48
CA ALA A 137 11.28 1.48 15.56
C ALA A 137 12.48 0.97 14.73
N LEU A 138 12.79 1.65 13.61
CA LEU A 138 13.90 1.28 12.73
C LEU A 138 15.16 2.12 12.94
N LYS A 139 15.19 2.96 13.98
CA LYS A 139 16.37 3.79 14.30
C LYS A 139 17.60 2.91 14.54
N GLY A 140 18.68 3.19 13.82
CA GLY A 140 19.94 2.42 13.93
C GLY A 140 19.92 1.06 13.24
N THR A 141 18.83 0.67 12.59
CA THR A 141 18.77 -0.58 11.83
C THR A 141 19.21 -0.37 10.39
N SER A 142 20.00 -1.30 9.85
CA SER A 142 20.40 -1.27 8.45
C SER A 142 19.21 -1.61 7.52
N VAL A 143 19.25 -1.08 6.29
CA VAL A 143 18.30 -1.45 5.24
C VAL A 143 18.64 -2.85 4.75
N LYS A 144 17.68 -3.77 4.88
CA LYS A 144 17.85 -5.19 4.50
C LYS A 144 16.62 -5.66 3.73
N PRO A 145 16.56 -5.45 2.41
CA PRO A 145 15.45 -5.96 1.61
C PRO A 145 15.45 -7.49 1.63
N MET A 146 14.28 -8.07 1.49
CA MET A 146 14.11 -9.52 1.38
C MET A 146 14.88 -10.03 0.14
N LYS A 147 15.60 -11.12 0.31
CA LYS A 147 16.30 -11.80 -0.80
C LYS A 147 15.30 -12.64 -1.59
N ALA A 148 15.45 -12.63 -2.92
CA ALA A 148 14.67 -13.50 -3.78
C ALA A 148 14.98 -14.97 -3.47
N PRO A 149 13.97 -15.79 -3.17
CA PRO A 149 14.17 -17.22 -3.02
C PRO A 149 14.45 -17.89 -4.37
N GLU A 150 14.97 -19.11 -4.32
CA GLU A 150 15.20 -19.92 -5.51
C GLU A 150 13.89 -20.11 -6.30
N GLY A 151 14.00 -20.11 -7.65
CA GLY A 151 12.84 -20.25 -8.53
C GLY A 151 12.05 -18.95 -8.77
N VAL A 152 12.46 -17.81 -8.20
CA VAL A 152 11.96 -16.50 -8.59
C VAL A 152 12.91 -15.86 -9.60
N VAL A 153 12.34 -15.33 -10.68
CA VAL A 153 13.06 -14.61 -11.74
C VAL A 153 12.49 -13.21 -11.90
N SER A 154 13.32 -12.27 -12.36
CA SER A 154 12.89 -10.89 -12.66
C SER A 154 12.99 -10.65 -14.16
N ASN A 155 11.94 -10.04 -14.72
CA ASN A 155 11.90 -9.61 -16.11
C ASN A 155 11.15 -8.28 -16.22
N GLY A 156 11.76 -7.29 -16.88
CA GLY A 156 11.14 -5.97 -17.05
C GLY A 156 10.84 -5.21 -15.76
N GLY A 157 11.51 -5.55 -14.65
CA GLY A 157 11.26 -4.96 -13.32
C GLY A 157 10.20 -5.68 -12.51
N GLU A 158 9.50 -6.62 -13.10
CA GLU A 158 8.52 -7.49 -12.42
C GLU A 158 9.13 -8.82 -12.01
N VAL A 159 8.49 -9.52 -11.07
CA VAL A 159 8.97 -10.79 -10.52
C VAL A 159 7.96 -11.90 -10.73
N TYR A 160 8.47 -13.07 -11.12
CA TYR A 160 7.68 -14.24 -11.48
C TYR A 160 8.25 -15.50 -10.86
N MET A 161 7.43 -16.51 -10.68
CA MET A 161 7.92 -17.86 -10.54
C MET A 161 8.45 -18.33 -11.89
N ARG A 162 9.63 -18.95 -11.92
CA ARG A 162 10.30 -19.40 -13.15
C ARG A 162 9.39 -20.23 -14.04
N GLU A 163 8.65 -21.16 -13.46
CA GLU A 163 7.71 -22.05 -14.14
C GLU A 163 6.44 -21.35 -14.65
N ARG A 164 6.22 -20.08 -14.24
CA ARG A 164 5.09 -19.26 -14.69
C ARG A 164 5.50 -18.12 -15.61
N MET A 165 6.76 -18.07 -15.97
CA MET A 165 7.25 -17.11 -16.94
C MET A 165 6.89 -17.60 -18.34
N THR A 166 5.79 -17.08 -18.88
CA THR A 166 5.41 -17.32 -20.27
C THR A 166 6.39 -16.57 -21.19
N THR A 167 6.95 -17.26 -22.15
CA THR A 167 7.68 -16.63 -23.26
C THR A 167 6.65 -16.01 -24.22
N SER A 168 7.07 -15.06 -25.05
CA SER A 168 6.17 -14.45 -26.06
C SER A 168 5.55 -15.49 -26.99
N SER A 169 6.19 -16.64 -27.17
CA SER A 169 5.67 -17.78 -27.92
C SER A 169 4.52 -18.52 -27.19
N ASP A 170 4.50 -18.50 -25.86
CA ASP A 170 3.44 -19.16 -25.08
C ASP A 170 2.17 -18.27 -24.97
N LEU A 171 2.32 -16.96 -25.24
CA LEU A 171 1.23 -16.01 -25.33
C LEU A 171 0.64 -15.91 -26.75
N ALA A 172 1.27 -16.53 -27.73
CA ALA A 172 0.61 -16.77 -29.02
C ALA A 172 -0.58 -17.69 -28.73
N LEU A 173 -1.75 -17.09 -28.51
CA LEU A 173 -3.01 -17.83 -28.51
C LEU A 173 -2.99 -18.67 -29.77
N ASP A 174 -3.00 -19.96 -29.61
CA ASP A 174 -3.20 -20.90 -30.72
C ASP A 174 -4.57 -20.58 -31.34
N ASN A 175 -4.54 -19.68 -32.35
CA ASN A 175 -5.70 -19.29 -33.13
C ASN A 175 -6.11 -20.41 -34.11
N SER A 176 -5.57 -21.61 -33.98
CA SER A 176 -5.90 -22.73 -34.85
C SER A 176 -7.38 -23.19 -34.75
N GLY A 177 -8.17 -22.61 -33.86
CA GLY A 177 -9.60 -22.88 -33.73
C GLY A 177 -10.54 -21.69 -33.96
N VAL A 178 -10.05 -20.48 -34.20
CA VAL A 178 -10.90 -19.32 -34.51
C VAL A 178 -10.89 -19.09 -36.01
N ALA A 179 -11.99 -19.46 -36.68
CA ALA A 179 -12.19 -19.11 -38.08
C ALA A 179 -11.93 -17.62 -38.28
N PRO A 180 -11.20 -17.20 -39.33
CA PRO A 180 -10.91 -15.79 -39.57
C PRO A 180 -12.23 -15.03 -39.67
N ARG A 181 -12.40 -14.03 -38.80
CA ARG A 181 -13.56 -13.13 -38.85
C ARG A 181 -13.61 -12.53 -40.24
N PRO A 182 -14.71 -12.65 -41.00
CA PRO A 182 -14.79 -12.05 -42.30
C PRO A 182 -14.48 -10.55 -42.17
N ALA A 183 -13.59 -10.07 -43.02
CA ALA A 183 -13.19 -8.67 -43.06
C ALA A 183 -14.49 -7.82 -43.17
N GLN A 184 -14.75 -6.99 -42.17
CA GLN A 184 -15.85 -6.03 -42.26
C GLN A 184 -15.54 -5.11 -43.42
N PRO A 185 -16.48 -4.94 -44.37
CA PRO A 185 -16.27 -3.99 -45.48
C PRO A 185 -16.01 -2.62 -44.90
N ALA A 186 -14.95 -1.98 -45.39
CA ALA A 186 -14.57 -0.65 -44.98
C ALA A 186 -15.82 0.24 -44.98
N ARG A 187 -16.19 0.80 -43.81
CA ARG A 187 -17.30 1.77 -43.75
C ARG A 187 -16.96 2.90 -44.71
N ARG A 188 -17.70 2.96 -45.82
CA ARG A 188 -17.66 4.09 -46.73
C ARG A 188 -17.86 5.36 -45.91
N ALA A 189 -16.88 6.25 -45.95
CA ALA A 189 -16.99 7.56 -45.37
C ALA A 189 -18.22 8.26 -45.95
N VAL A 190 -19.22 8.50 -45.12
CA VAL A 190 -20.38 9.32 -45.48
C VAL A 190 -19.87 10.75 -45.54
N PRO A 191 -20.03 11.46 -46.70
CA PRO A 191 -19.64 12.87 -46.77
C PRO A 191 -20.46 13.66 -45.74
N ASN A 192 -19.79 14.44 -44.90
CA ASN A 192 -20.43 15.29 -43.91
C ASN A 192 -21.01 16.54 -44.61
N GLU A 193 -22.28 16.47 -45.02
CA GLU A 193 -23.01 17.56 -45.66
C GLU A 193 -23.39 18.71 -44.71
N ASN A 194 -23.04 18.65 -43.43
CA ASN A 194 -23.39 19.68 -42.43
C ASN A 194 -22.32 20.77 -42.24
N ARG A 195 -21.38 20.93 -43.18
CA ARG A 195 -20.35 21.99 -43.08
C ARG A 195 -20.66 23.30 -43.81
N ARG A 196 -21.92 23.50 -44.26
CA ARG A 196 -22.35 24.74 -44.87
C ARG A 196 -23.68 25.22 -44.33
N ARG A 197 -23.71 25.66 -43.07
CA ARG A 197 -24.73 26.56 -42.49
C ARG A 197 -24.35 26.85 -41.06
N THR A 198 -23.55 27.89 -40.83
CA THR A 198 -23.58 28.80 -39.67
C THR A 198 -22.38 29.73 -39.76
N GLU A 199 -22.33 30.54 -40.81
CA GLU A 199 -21.69 31.84 -40.79
C GLU A 199 -22.80 32.87 -40.88
N SER A 200 -23.33 33.29 -39.78
CA SER A 200 -24.04 34.55 -39.56
C SER A 200 -24.71 34.50 -38.16
N GLY A 201 -24.28 35.39 -37.29
CA GLY A 201 -25.14 35.82 -36.19
C GLY A 201 -24.57 35.66 -34.78
N ASN A 202 -24.00 36.74 -34.28
CA ASN A 202 -23.99 37.21 -32.89
C ASN A 202 -23.52 36.26 -31.76
N ALA A 203 -22.33 36.53 -31.25
CA ALA A 203 -21.87 36.14 -29.94
C ALA A 203 -22.40 37.10 -28.85
N PRO A 204 -22.99 36.63 -27.78
CA PRO A 204 -23.06 37.38 -26.52
C PRO A 204 -21.81 37.15 -25.66
N ALA A 205 -21.42 38.23 -24.99
CA ALA A 205 -20.26 38.38 -24.15
C ALA A 205 -20.15 37.27 -23.09
N ARG A 206 -18.93 36.74 -22.91
CA ARG A 206 -18.54 35.94 -21.74
C ARG A 206 -18.21 36.90 -20.62
N GLU A 207 -18.97 36.86 -19.54
CA GLU A 207 -18.53 37.33 -18.22
C GLU A 207 -17.41 36.43 -17.70
N GLU A 208 -16.24 37.00 -17.54
CA GLU A 208 -15.13 36.44 -16.79
C GLU A 208 -15.49 36.46 -15.30
N LEU A 209 -15.70 35.29 -14.71
CA LEU A 209 -15.63 35.12 -13.25
C LEU A 209 -14.22 34.62 -12.93
N ASP A 210 -13.34 35.61 -12.64
CA ASP A 210 -12.05 35.44 -12.01
C ASP A 210 -12.28 35.28 -10.49
N GLU A 211 -12.26 34.04 -10.00
CA GLU A 211 -12.15 33.76 -8.56
C GLU A 211 -10.99 32.79 -8.31
N THR A 212 -9.80 33.35 -8.18
CA THR A 212 -8.67 32.70 -7.51
C THR A 212 -8.90 32.75 -6.00
N PRO A 213 -8.87 31.60 -5.27
CA PRO A 213 -8.90 31.61 -3.82
C PRO A 213 -7.55 32.11 -3.27
N VAL A 214 -7.56 33.26 -2.65
CA VAL A 214 -6.44 33.81 -1.88
C VAL A 214 -6.26 32.98 -0.62
N LEU A 215 -5.08 32.37 -0.46
CA LEU A 215 -4.63 31.75 0.79
C LEU A 215 -4.39 32.84 1.83
N PRO A 216 -4.90 32.72 3.08
CA PRO A 216 -4.56 33.66 4.13
C PRO A 216 -3.11 33.46 4.58
N SER A 217 -2.35 34.53 4.57
CA SER A 217 -1.01 34.64 5.11
C SER A 217 -1.04 34.46 6.63
N ASN A 218 -0.28 33.48 7.11
CA ASN A 218 -0.09 33.18 8.52
C ASN A 218 0.89 34.19 9.12
N THR A 219 0.40 35.17 9.85
CA THR A 219 1.18 36.00 10.79
C THR A 219 0.96 35.51 12.20
N GLY A 220 1.98 34.93 12.74
CA GLY A 220 2.51 35.05 14.10
C GLY A 220 1.65 34.79 15.33
N ASN A 221 2.13 33.85 16.09
CA ASN A 221 2.36 33.95 17.54
C ASN A 221 1.32 33.37 18.52
N ASN A 222 1.89 32.60 19.46
CA ASN A 222 1.41 32.25 20.80
C ASN A 222 0.39 31.13 20.96
N ASN A 223 0.91 29.90 21.09
CA ASN A 223 0.31 28.94 22.04
C ASN A 223 1.35 27.93 22.55
N LYS A 224 2.29 28.46 23.36
CA LYS A 224 3.26 27.63 24.11
C LYS A 224 2.82 27.40 25.57
N GLN A 225 1.59 27.79 25.94
CA GLN A 225 1.12 27.74 27.34
C GLN A 225 -0.05 26.80 27.63
N GLN A 226 -0.47 25.97 26.70
CA GLN A 226 -1.61 25.05 26.94
C GLN A 226 -1.26 23.57 26.99
N LEU A 227 0.01 23.20 26.90
CA LEU A 227 0.46 21.79 26.95
C LEU A 227 0.97 21.32 28.32
N ASP A 228 1.16 22.23 29.29
CA ASP A 228 1.70 21.88 30.62
C ASP A 228 0.62 21.57 31.68
N SER A 229 -0.65 21.43 31.29
CA SER A 229 -1.73 21.12 32.25
C SER A 229 -2.39 19.75 32.06
N LEU A 230 -1.81 18.85 31.28
CA LEU A 230 -2.37 17.51 31.03
C LEU A 230 -1.42 16.34 31.32
N PHE A 231 -0.37 16.58 32.15
CA PHE A 231 0.42 15.49 32.74
C PHE A 231 0.55 15.67 34.24
#